data_b4238736e83f5d45b6cad13c67b2cb20
#
_entry.id   b4238736e83f5d45b6cad13c67b2cb20
#
_cell.length_a   1.000
_cell.length_b   1.000
_cell.length_c   1.000
_cell.angle_alpha   90.00
_cell.angle_beta   90.00
_cell.angle_gamma   90.00
#
_symmetry.space_group_name_H-M   'P 1'
#
loop_
_entity.id
_entity.type
_entity.pdbx_description
1 polymer ?
#
loop_
_entity_poly.entity_id
_entity_poly.type
_entity_poly.pdbx_seq_one_letter_code
_entity_poly.pdbx_strand_id
1 'polypeptide(L)' 'MKDLLISITKGLVDNPDAVSVDVDEPNEEGVVFYHLHVAEEDMCRVLGKQGRIAKAIRVVMRAAATRNDEKISVEID' A
#
# COMPACT_ATOMS: atom_id res chain seq x y z
N MET A 1 3.56 5.06 9.26
CA MET A 1 3.34 4.81 7.81
C MET A 1 2.40 3.64 7.55
N LYS A 2 2.52 2.56 8.31
CA LYS A 2 1.63 1.41 8.16
C LYS A 2 0.15 1.81 8.33
N ASP A 3 -0.15 2.59 9.36
CA ASP A 3 -1.53 3.02 9.63
C ASP A 3 -2.10 3.89 8.51
N LEU A 4 -1.27 4.72 7.90
CA LEU A 4 -1.67 5.55 6.77
C LEU A 4 -2.07 4.66 5.58
N LEU A 5 -1.26 3.67 5.27
CA LEU A 5 -1.54 2.74 4.17
C LEU A 5 -2.85 1.98 4.41
N ILE A 6 -3.05 1.49 5.63
CA ILE A 6 -4.28 0.78 6.01
C ILE A 6 -5.49 1.70 5.84
N SER A 7 -5.41 2.93 6.35
CA SER A 7 -6.52 3.88 6.29
C SER A 7 -6.90 4.23 4.85
N ILE A 8 -5.91 4.50 4.01
CA ILE A 8 -6.15 4.81 2.60
C ILE A 8 -6.83 3.63 1.92
N THR A 9 -6.29 2.44 2.12
CA THR A 9 -6.79 1.23 1.45
C THR A 9 -8.22 0.92 1.88
N LYS A 10 -8.51 1.01 3.17
CA LYS A 10 -9.87 0.77 3.68
C LYS A 10 -10.89 1.72 3.07
N GLY A 11 -10.49 2.93 2.75
CA GLY A 11 -11.37 3.91 2.10
C GLY A 11 -11.63 3.62 0.63
N LEU A 12 -10.86 2.74 0.01
CA LEU A 12 -10.91 2.48 -1.43
C LEU A 12 -11.47 1.10 -1.79
N VAL A 13 -11.67 0.22 -0.81
CA VAL A 13 -12.12 -1.17 -1.06
C VAL A 13 -13.49 -1.41 -0.47
N ASP A 14 -14.16 -2.46 -0.98
CA ASP A 14 -15.49 -2.85 -0.49
C ASP A 14 -15.41 -3.75 0.75
N ASN A 15 -14.28 -4.41 0.96
CA ASN A 15 -14.08 -5.35 2.08
C ASN A 15 -12.97 -4.86 2.99
N PRO A 16 -13.20 -3.76 3.76
CA PRO A 16 -12.14 -3.18 4.58
C PRO A 16 -11.60 -4.12 5.67
N ASP A 17 -12.43 -5.05 6.14
CA ASP A 17 -12.00 -6.01 7.17
C ASP A 17 -10.94 -6.98 6.67
N ALA A 18 -10.81 -7.14 5.35
CA ALA A 18 -9.82 -8.02 4.74
C ALA A 18 -8.50 -7.31 4.47
N VAL A 19 -8.41 -6.01 4.73
CA VAL A 19 -7.18 -5.25 4.51
C VAL A 19 -6.18 -5.54 5.61
N SER A 20 -4.97 -5.93 5.22
CA SER A 20 -3.86 -6.09 6.15
C SER A 20 -2.57 -5.64 5.49
N VAL A 21 -1.60 -5.29 6.31
CA VAL A 21 -0.29 -4.83 5.84
C VAL A 21 0.80 -5.49 6.67
N ASP A 22 1.74 -6.11 5.98
CA ASP A 22 2.96 -6.64 6.59
C ASP A 22 4.11 -5.73 6.22
N VAL A 23 4.95 -5.40 7.18
CA VAL A 23 6.08 -4.50 7.00
C VAL A 23 7.36 -5.26 7.22
N ASP A 24 8.23 -5.31 6.22
CA ASP A 24 9.54 -5.95 6.32
C ASP A 24 10.54 -4.98 6.97
N GLU A 25 11.63 -5.53 7.48
CA GLU A 25 12.73 -4.71 7.95
C GLU A 25 13.41 -4.03 6.75
N PRO A 26 14.02 -2.85 6.95
CA PRO A 26 14.74 -2.18 5.87
C PRO A 26 15.82 -3.07 5.26
N ASN A 27 15.93 -3.04 3.94
CA ASN A 27 16.97 -3.80 3.25
C ASN A 27 18.32 -3.04 3.33
N GLU A 28 19.33 -3.53 2.62
CA GLU A 28 20.67 -2.94 2.62
C GLU A 28 20.68 -1.48 2.15
N GLU A 29 19.73 -1.11 1.32
CA GLU A 29 19.60 0.25 0.79
C GLU A 29 18.73 1.14 1.67
N GLY A 30 18.20 0.60 2.77
CA GLY A 30 17.33 1.32 3.66
C GLY A 30 15.88 1.39 3.19
N VAL A 31 15.50 0.60 2.19
CA VAL A 31 14.13 0.57 1.67
C VAL A 31 13.28 -0.39 2.50
N VAL A 32 12.13 0.11 2.97
CA VAL A 32 11.17 -0.69 3.73
C VAL A 32 10.06 -1.15 2.77
N PHE A 33 9.81 -2.44 2.74
CA PHE A 33 8.74 -3.01 1.92
C PHE A 33 7.47 -3.18 2.73
N TYR A 34 6.39 -2.64 2.20
CA TYR A 34 5.05 -2.78 2.76
C TYR A 34 4.26 -3.72 1.87
N HIS A 35 3.85 -4.86 2.43
CA HIS A 35 3.06 -5.87 1.71
C HIS A 35 1.59 -5.65 2.04
N LEU A 36 0.84 -5.13 1.09
CA LEU A 36 -0.58 -4.85 1.24
C LEU A 36 -1.40 -6.02 0.75
N HIS A 37 -2.31 -6.50 1.60
CA HIS A 37 -3.23 -7.57 1.28
C HIS A 37 -4.66 -7.06 1.32
N VAL A 38 -5.43 -7.39 0.30
CA VAL A 38 -6.85 -7.04 0.22
C VAL A 38 -7.66 -8.28 -0.12
N ALA A 39 -9.00 -8.20 0.00
CA ALA A 39 -9.87 -9.30 -0.40
C ALA A 39 -9.69 -9.59 -1.90
N GLU A 40 -9.88 -10.84 -2.29
CA GLU A 40 -9.71 -11.27 -3.68
C GLU A 40 -10.60 -10.45 -4.62
N GLU A 41 -11.84 -10.17 -4.23
CA GLU A 41 -12.76 -9.35 -5.03
C GLU A 41 -12.22 -7.93 -5.19
N ASP A 42 -11.58 -7.40 -4.17
CA ASP A 42 -11.01 -6.05 -4.22
C ASP A 42 -9.72 -6.00 -5.01
N MET A 43 -8.99 -7.12 -5.08
CA MET A 43 -7.76 -7.20 -5.85
C MET A 43 -8.02 -6.86 -7.33
N CYS A 44 -9.12 -7.37 -7.88
CA CYS A 44 -9.49 -7.07 -9.27
C CYS A 44 -9.75 -5.58 -9.46
N ARG A 45 -10.36 -4.93 -8.47
CA ARG A 45 -10.63 -3.49 -8.51
C ARG A 45 -9.34 -2.68 -8.37
N VAL A 46 -8.51 -3.04 -7.40
CA VAL A 46 -7.27 -2.31 -7.10
C VAL A 46 -6.31 -2.37 -8.28
N LEU A 47 -6.15 -3.53 -8.89
CA LEU A 47 -5.23 -3.73 -10.02
C LEU A 47 -5.90 -3.53 -11.37
N GLY A 48 -7.24 -3.46 -11.42
CA GLY A 48 -7.98 -3.27 -12.67
C GLY A 48 -7.86 -1.85 -13.20
N LYS A 49 -8.39 -1.64 -14.42
CA LYS A 49 -8.40 -0.32 -15.07
C LYS A 49 -7.00 0.31 -15.07
N GLN A 50 -6.02 -0.47 -15.52
CA GLN A 50 -4.62 -0.03 -15.62
C GLN A 50 -3.98 0.26 -14.23
N GLY A 51 -4.52 -0.34 -13.18
CA GLY A 51 -3.96 -0.21 -11.84
C GLY A 51 -4.07 1.19 -11.24
N ARG A 52 -5.12 1.94 -11.56
CA ARG A 52 -5.28 3.32 -11.09
C ARG A 52 -5.28 3.44 -9.58
N ILE A 53 -6.00 2.55 -8.90
CA ILE A 53 -6.07 2.58 -7.44
C ILE A 53 -4.70 2.24 -6.84
N ALA A 54 -4.05 1.21 -7.37
CA ALA A 54 -2.71 0.84 -6.92
C ALA A 54 -1.71 1.97 -7.12
N LYS A 55 -1.76 2.64 -8.26
CA LYS A 55 -0.89 3.78 -8.54
C LYS A 55 -1.16 4.93 -7.57
N ALA A 56 -2.43 5.21 -7.30
CA ALA A 56 -2.80 6.28 -6.36
C ALA A 56 -2.26 5.99 -4.96
N ILE A 57 -2.40 4.76 -4.49
CA ILE A 57 -1.88 4.34 -3.18
C ILE A 57 -0.37 4.56 -3.13
N ARG A 58 0.35 4.11 -4.17
CA ARG A 58 1.81 4.25 -4.22
C ARG A 58 2.24 5.70 -4.22
N VAL A 59 1.54 6.57 -4.95
CA VAL A 59 1.86 8.00 -5.01
C VAL A 59 1.72 8.65 -3.63
N VAL A 60 0.61 8.38 -2.95
CA VAL A 60 0.37 8.94 -1.61
C VAL A 60 1.42 8.44 -0.62
N MET A 61 1.71 7.14 -0.64
CA MET A 61 2.68 6.56 0.28
C MET A 61 4.09 7.08 0.02
N ARG A 62 4.46 7.26 -1.25
CA ARG A 62 5.76 7.81 -1.61
C ARG A 62 5.89 9.25 -1.15
N ALA A 63 4.85 10.06 -1.30
CA ALA A 63 4.85 11.44 -0.83
C ALA A 63 5.03 11.49 0.68
N ALA A 64 4.30 10.66 1.42
CA ALA A 64 4.42 10.60 2.87
C ALA A 64 5.82 10.15 3.31
N ALA A 65 6.38 9.17 2.62
CA ALA A 65 7.72 8.67 2.91
C ALA A 65 8.78 9.76 2.68
N THR A 66 8.65 10.51 1.60
CA THR A 66 9.57 11.61 1.30
C THR A 66 9.53 12.67 2.39
N ARG A 67 8.33 12.98 2.89
CA ARG A 67 8.19 13.96 3.97
C ARG A 67 8.83 13.50 5.28
N ASN A 68 8.87 12.18 5.51
CA ASN A 68 9.48 11.59 6.70
C ASN A 68 10.92 11.15 6.46
N ASP A 69 11.50 11.50 5.31
CA ASP A 69 12.85 11.11 4.93
C ASP A 69 13.04 9.59 4.95
N GLU A 70 12.04 8.87 4.47
CA GLU A 70 12.05 7.41 4.39
C GLU A 70 12.01 6.94 2.94
N LYS A 71 12.53 5.73 2.71
CA LYS A 71 12.43 5.05 1.43
C LYS A 71 11.53 3.84 1.60
N ILE A 72 10.48 3.77 0.79
CA ILE A 72 9.52 2.66 0.89
C ILE A 72 9.19 2.10 -0.49
N SER A 73 8.70 0.86 -0.49
CA SER A 73 8.10 0.24 -1.66
C SER A 73 6.80 -0.44 -1.21
N VAL A 74 5.73 -0.26 -1.95
CA VAL A 74 4.44 -0.88 -1.64
C VAL A 74 4.17 -2.00 -2.64
N GLU A 75 4.05 -3.22 -2.10
CA GLU A 75 3.69 -4.41 -2.88
C GLU A 75 2.25 -4.76 -2.60
N ILE A 76 1.47 -5.06 -3.63
CA ILE A 76 0.05 -5.39 -3.50
C ILE A 76 -0.17 -6.83 -3.93
N ASP A 77 -0.69 -7.64 -3.02
CA ASP A 77 -1.01 -9.05 -3.27
C ASP A 77 -2.50 -9.30 -3.26
#